data_fa73b378b931cb87a625947945c6f5d5
#
_entry.id   fa73b378b931cb87a625947945c6f5d5
#
_cell.length_a   1.000
_cell.length_b   1.000
_cell.length_c   1.000
_cell.angle_alpha   90.00
_cell.angle_beta   90.00
_cell.angle_gamma   90.00
#
_symmetry.space_group_name_H-M   'P 1'
#
loop_
_entity.id
_entity.type
_entity.pdbx_description
1 polymer ?
#
loop_
_entity_poly.entity_id
_entity_poly.type
_entity_poly.pdbx_seq_one_letter_code
_entity_poly.pdbx_strand_id
1 'polypeptide(L)'
;MIDTTFRFCMRARAVLLAVALSSALNAPVSAADPHETLYETQYQGLAMGTLITARLISPDDKAVQKLDDFLSDRIDAYETLFTVHREGPLYEVNKRSGPSVDVDCRIAELTEKAKTIAKVSDRAFEPTIGTLVNVWKIGFGGNQVPERRDIEAALEKVDYTKIETKRENNVCRMRIGKGQSIDLGAIAKGWIGTALTQDLKAAGATNVLLDLGGNVALLGKSPA
;
A
#
# COMPACT_ATOMS: atom_id res chain seq x y z
N MET A 1 13.99 4.93 18.10
CA MET A 1 14.88 4.14 17.27
C MET A 1 14.76 2.71 17.75
N ILE A 2 13.77 1.98 17.21
CA ILE A 2 13.62 0.54 17.44
C ILE A 2 13.50 -0.07 16.06
N ASP A 3 14.64 -0.49 15.55
CA ASP A 3 14.76 -1.29 14.35
C ASP A 3 14.66 -2.75 14.80
N THR A 4 13.55 -3.40 14.48
CA THR A 4 13.41 -4.84 14.73
C THR A 4 12.65 -5.45 13.58
N THR A 5 13.36 -5.67 12.49
CA THR A 5 12.93 -6.53 11.40
C THR A 5 12.99 -7.99 11.89
N PHE A 6 11.87 -8.51 12.35
CA PHE A 6 11.75 -9.94 12.64
C PHE A 6 11.37 -10.65 11.33
N ARG A 7 12.34 -11.24 10.68
CA ARG A 7 12.12 -12.15 9.54
C ARG A 7 11.99 -13.57 10.08
N PHE A 8 10.81 -14.14 9.99
CA PHE A 8 10.60 -15.55 10.28
C PHE A 8 10.54 -16.31 8.94
N CYS A 9 11.65 -16.88 8.51
CA CYS A 9 11.72 -17.74 7.35
C CYS A 9 11.36 -19.17 7.78
N MET A 10 10.09 -19.57 7.61
CA MET A 10 9.73 -20.98 7.70
C MET A 10 9.77 -21.61 6.29
N ARG A 11 10.74 -22.47 6.07
CA ARG A 11 10.86 -23.28 4.84
C ARG A 11 9.72 -24.29 4.79
N ALA A 12 8.81 -24.15 3.84
CA ALA A 12 7.75 -25.11 3.60
C ALA A 12 8.29 -26.36 2.85
N ARG A 13 7.91 -27.53 3.35
CA ARG A 13 8.14 -28.82 2.69
C ARG A 13 7.10 -29.05 1.61
N ALA A 14 7.51 -29.62 0.50
CA ALA A 14 6.61 -30.03 -0.58
C ALA A 14 5.52 -30.99 -0.05
N VAL A 15 4.26 -30.66 -0.29
CA VAL A 15 3.11 -31.50 0.02
C VAL A 15 2.72 -32.27 -1.24
N LEU A 16 3.00 -33.58 -1.26
CA LEU A 16 2.47 -34.51 -2.26
C LEU A 16 1.06 -34.92 -1.85
N LEU A 17 0.05 -34.48 -2.60
CA LEU A 17 -1.33 -34.93 -2.43
C LEU A 17 -1.65 -35.98 -3.53
N ALA A 18 -1.81 -37.24 -3.10
CA ALA A 18 -2.35 -38.30 -3.94
C ALA A 18 -3.87 -38.35 -3.75
N VAL A 19 -4.65 -38.20 -4.82
CA VAL A 19 -6.12 -38.36 -4.81
C VAL A 19 -6.49 -39.54 -5.66
N ALA A 20 -7.19 -40.50 -5.06
CA ALA A 20 -7.76 -41.69 -5.70
C ALA A 20 -9.10 -41.38 -6.38
N LEU A 21 -9.32 -41.96 -7.59
CA LEU A 21 -10.49 -41.81 -8.46
C LEU A 21 -11.74 -42.49 -7.93
N SER A 22 -12.90 -41.84 -8.13
CA SER A 22 -14.15 -42.52 -8.44
C SER A 22 -14.88 -41.79 -9.58
N SER A 23 -15.24 -42.55 -10.61
CA SER A 23 -15.77 -42.13 -11.88
C SER A 23 -17.25 -41.77 -11.87
N ALA A 24 -17.64 -40.62 -12.48
CA ALA A 24 -18.94 -40.43 -13.16
C ALA A 24 -18.97 -39.15 -14.04
N LEU A 25 -19.13 -39.39 -15.36
CA LEU A 25 -19.84 -38.59 -16.39
C LEU A 25 -19.39 -37.18 -16.78
N ASN A 26 -18.70 -37.15 -17.89
CA ASN A 26 -18.49 -36.25 -19.03
C ASN A 26 -19.21 -34.89 -19.07
N ALA A 27 -18.42 -33.84 -18.88
CA ALA A 27 -18.37 -32.63 -19.70
C ALA A 27 -16.90 -32.22 -19.81
N PRO A 28 -16.38 -31.64 -20.91
CA PRO A 28 -15.00 -31.20 -20.94
C PRO A 28 -14.89 -29.86 -20.20
N VAL A 29 -14.69 -29.97 -18.94
CA VAL A 29 -14.01 -28.90 -18.18
C VAL A 29 -12.55 -29.01 -18.61
N SER A 30 -12.02 -27.96 -19.21
CA SER A 30 -10.58 -27.84 -19.45
C SER A 30 -9.89 -28.07 -18.11
N ALA A 31 -9.44 -29.29 -17.88
CA ALA A 31 -8.75 -29.65 -16.66
C ALA A 31 -7.41 -28.90 -16.69
N ALA A 32 -7.21 -28.02 -15.73
CA ALA A 32 -5.87 -27.63 -15.36
C ALA A 32 -5.08 -28.91 -15.11
N ASP A 33 -3.84 -28.96 -15.59
CA ASP A 33 -2.95 -30.12 -15.53
C ASP A 33 -2.83 -30.58 -14.06
N PRO A 34 -3.22 -31.83 -13.70
CA PRO A 34 -3.33 -32.27 -12.31
C PRO A 34 -1.97 -32.46 -11.60
N HIS A 35 -0.86 -32.00 -12.19
CA HIS A 35 0.50 -32.19 -11.68
C HIS A 35 1.36 -30.92 -11.65
N GLU A 36 0.80 -29.73 -11.74
CA GLU A 36 1.60 -28.53 -11.56
C GLU A 36 1.99 -28.41 -10.07
N THR A 37 3.27 -28.64 -9.77
CA THR A 37 3.79 -28.46 -8.42
C THR A 37 3.77 -26.97 -8.09
N LEU A 38 3.04 -26.58 -7.03
CA LEU A 38 3.00 -25.23 -6.53
C LEU A 38 3.91 -25.09 -5.31
N TYR A 39 4.70 -24.05 -5.31
CA TYR A 39 5.60 -23.70 -4.22
C TYR A 39 5.04 -22.48 -3.48
N GLU A 40 5.22 -22.43 -2.17
CA GLU A 40 4.68 -21.39 -1.32
C GLU A 40 5.75 -20.76 -0.44
N THR A 41 5.68 -19.45 -0.26
CA THR A 41 6.39 -18.72 0.79
C THR A 41 5.42 -17.82 1.56
N GLN A 42 5.81 -17.45 2.79
CA GLN A 42 5.03 -16.59 3.66
C GLN A 42 5.90 -15.44 4.14
N TYR A 43 5.36 -14.24 4.06
CA TYR A 43 5.97 -13.01 4.57
C TYR A 43 5.23 -12.53 5.81
N GLN A 44 6.00 -12.01 6.78
CA GLN A 44 5.47 -11.26 7.91
C GLN A 44 6.43 -10.13 8.27
N GLY A 45 5.91 -8.92 8.38
CA GLY A 45 6.69 -7.73 8.70
C GLY A 45 5.86 -6.61 9.30
N LEU A 46 6.54 -5.61 9.86
CA LEU A 46 5.91 -4.38 10.36
C LEU A 46 6.26 -3.23 9.41
N ALA A 47 5.27 -2.61 8.81
CA ALA A 47 5.42 -1.43 7.98
C ALA A 47 4.14 -0.60 7.98
N MET A 48 4.22 0.68 7.62
CA MET A 48 3.06 1.58 7.58
C MET A 48 2.24 1.60 8.88
N GLY A 49 2.91 1.40 10.03
CA GLY A 49 2.30 1.38 11.35
C GLY A 49 1.43 0.14 11.65
N THR A 50 1.56 -0.95 10.89
CA THR A 50 0.75 -2.16 11.06
C THR A 50 1.54 -3.43 10.78
N LEU A 51 0.98 -4.58 11.19
CA LEU A 51 1.46 -5.89 10.78
C LEU A 51 1.01 -6.15 9.33
N ILE A 52 1.95 -6.59 8.51
CA ILE A 52 1.71 -7.04 7.14
C ILE A 52 2.00 -8.52 7.08
N THR A 53 1.09 -9.28 6.49
CA THR A 53 1.28 -10.70 6.20
C THR A 53 0.99 -10.99 4.75
N ALA A 54 1.72 -11.93 4.16
CA ALA A 54 1.42 -12.41 2.82
C ALA A 54 1.65 -13.91 2.71
N ARG A 55 0.86 -14.52 1.83
CA ARG A 55 1.03 -15.88 1.34
C ARG A 55 1.17 -15.81 -0.17
N LEU A 56 2.30 -16.27 -0.67
CA LEU A 56 2.72 -16.12 -2.06
C LEU A 56 2.96 -17.50 -2.65
N ILE A 57 2.38 -17.76 -3.83
CA ILE A 57 2.45 -19.05 -4.49
C ILE A 57 2.93 -18.83 -5.93
N SER A 58 3.82 -19.73 -6.39
CA SER A 58 4.33 -19.79 -7.75
C SER A 58 4.54 -21.24 -8.19
N PRO A 59 4.38 -21.58 -9.47
CA PRO A 59 4.79 -22.87 -10.02
C PRO A 59 6.32 -22.96 -10.15
N ASP A 60 7.05 -21.85 -10.03
CA ASP A 60 8.51 -21.80 -10.11
C ASP A 60 9.12 -21.70 -8.70
N ASP A 61 9.81 -22.79 -8.27
CA ASP A 61 10.48 -22.85 -6.97
C ASP A 61 11.54 -21.73 -6.80
N LYS A 62 12.28 -21.40 -7.87
CA LYS A 62 13.28 -20.34 -7.82
C LYS A 62 12.66 -18.94 -7.72
N ALA A 63 11.49 -18.75 -8.33
CA ALA A 63 10.75 -17.52 -8.21
C ALA A 63 10.22 -17.35 -6.78
N VAL A 64 9.55 -18.37 -6.22
CA VAL A 64 8.96 -18.30 -4.89
C VAL A 64 9.98 -18.01 -3.79
N GLN A 65 11.20 -18.54 -3.91
CA GLN A 65 12.29 -18.30 -2.94
C GLN A 65 12.73 -16.84 -2.85
N LYS A 66 12.39 -16.01 -3.84
CA LYS A 66 12.76 -14.59 -3.91
C LYS A 66 11.59 -13.66 -3.65
N LEU A 67 10.36 -14.19 -3.61
CA LEU A 67 9.16 -13.36 -3.53
C LEU A 67 9.01 -12.63 -2.20
N ASP A 68 9.50 -13.18 -1.10
CA ASP A 68 9.45 -12.55 0.21
C ASP A 68 10.42 -11.37 0.31
N ASP A 69 11.67 -11.52 -0.15
CA ASP A 69 12.63 -10.43 -0.22
C ASP A 69 12.13 -9.34 -1.17
N PHE A 70 11.65 -9.74 -2.37
CA PHE A 70 11.05 -8.80 -3.32
C PHE A 70 9.88 -8.02 -2.71
N LEU A 71 8.95 -8.71 -2.02
CA LEU A 71 7.82 -8.07 -1.34
C LEU A 71 8.29 -7.09 -0.27
N SER A 72 9.27 -7.48 0.55
CA SER A 72 9.86 -6.61 1.57
C SER A 72 10.40 -5.32 0.97
N ASP A 73 11.21 -5.42 -0.09
CA ASP A 73 11.79 -4.27 -0.77
C ASP A 73 10.72 -3.34 -1.36
N ARG A 74 9.65 -3.93 -1.91
CA ARG A 74 8.52 -3.16 -2.48
C ARG A 74 7.71 -2.46 -1.39
N ILE A 75 7.47 -3.11 -0.25
CA ILE A 75 6.79 -2.50 0.91
C ILE A 75 7.58 -1.30 1.39
N ASP A 76 8.89 -1.45 1.60
CA ASP A 76 9.77 -0.37 2.06
C ASP A 76 9.78 0.81 1.07
N ALA A 77 9.80 0.52 -0.23
CA ALA A 77 9.74 1.55 -1.27
C ALA A 77 8.41 2.31 -1.25
N TYR A 78 7.27 1.64 -1.10
CA TYR A 78 5.97 2.29 -1.03
C TYR A 78 5.76 3.04 0.29
N GLU A 79 6.22 2.50 1.42
CA GLU A 79 6.20 3.22 2.69
C GLU A 79 7.01 4.51 2.60
N THR A 80 8.21 4.46 2.02
CA THR A 80 9.05 5.64 1.81
C THR A 80 8.38 6.66 0.89
N LEU A 81 7.69 6.19 -0.16
CA LEU A 81 7.02 7.05 -1.13
C LEU A 81 5.89 7.88 -0.48
N PHE A 82 5.08 7.26 0.37
CA PHE A 82 3.85 7.86 0.91
C PHE A 82 3.96 8.31 2.37
N THR A 83 5.11 8.13 3.03
CA THR A 83 5.28 8.60 4.41
C THR A 83 5.19 10.12 4.48
N VAL A 84 4.52 10.61 5.55
CA VAL A 84 4.48 12.04 5.90
C VAL A 84 5.25 12.34 7.20
N HIS A 85 5.87 11.31 7.80
CA HIS A 85 6.45 11.34 9.14
C HIS A 85 7.99 11.33 9.15
N ARG A 86 8.61 10.94 8.06
CA ARG A 86 10.05 10.90 7.86
C ARG A 86 10.38 11.34 6.43
N GLU A 87 11.64 11.61 6.16
CA GLU A 87 12.09 12.00 4.83
C GLU A 87 11.60 11.02 3.75
N GLY A 88 11.02 11.58 2.71
CA GLY A 88 10.44 10.87 1.59
C GLY A 88 9.73 11.83 0.64
N PRO A 89 9.35 11.36 -0.56
CA PRO A 89 8.78 12.24 -1.59
C PRO A 89 7.53 13.01 -1.16
N LEU A 90 6.55 12.37 -0.50
CA LEU A 90 5.35 13.07 -0.02
C LEU A 90 5.66 14.00 1.16
N TYR A 91 6.59 13.62 2.04
CA TYR A 91 7.08 14.49 3.10
C TYR A 91 7.66 15.80 2.56
N GLU A 92 8.47 15.74 1.48
CA GLU A 92 9.03 16.92 0.85
C GLU A 92 7.98 17.82 0.21
N VAL A 93 6.90 17.28 -0.34
CA VAL A 93 5.74 18.08 -0.80
C VAL A 93 5.15 18.88 0.36
N ASN A 94 4.92 18.26 1.50
CA ASN A 94 4.37 18.91 2.69
C ASN A 94 5.31 20.00 3.22
N LYS A 95 6.61 19.71 3.26
CA LYS A 95 7.64 20.66 3.72
C LYS A 95 7.75 21.88 2.82
N ARG A 96 7.51 21.73 1.52
CA ARG A 96 7.58 22.79 0.51
C ARG A 96 6.21 23.35 0.12
N SER A 97 5.24 23.33 1.02
CA SER A 97 3.90 23.83 0.74
C SER A 97 3.90 25.27 0.17
N GLY A 98 3.11 25.48 -0.90
CA GLY A 98 3.00 26.76 -1.62
C GLY A 98 3.56 26.70 -3.06
N PRO A 99 4.84 26.47 -3.30
CA PRO A 99 5.36 26.33 -4.66
C PRO A 99 5.00 24.98 -5.30
N SER A 100 5.07 24.92 -6.64
CA SER A 100 4.97 23.66 -7.39
C SER A 100 6.30 22.90 -7.30
N VAL A 101 6.24 21.61 -7.05
CA VAL A 101 7.42 20.72 -6.95
C VAL A 101 7.24 19.50 -7.85
N ASP A 102 8.34 18.98 -8.36
CA ASP A 102 8.34 17.70 -9.06
C ASP A 102 8.10 16.57 -8.05
N VAL A 103 7.25 15.62 -8.42
CA VAL A 103 6.88 14.50 -7.56
C VAL A 103 6.90 13.18 -8.35
N ASP A 104 7.00 12.06 -7.64
CA ASP A 104 6.70 10.77 -8.23
C ASP A 104 5.24 10.75 -8.73
N CYS A 105 5.04 10.28 -9.96
CA CYS A 105 3.71 10.30 -10.58
C CYS A 105 2.68 9.46 -9.81
N ARG A 106 3.12 8.47 -9.04
CA ARG A 106 2.25 7.66 -8.18
C ARG A 106 1.63 8.48 -7.04
N ILE A 107 2.39 9.47 -6.52
CA ILE A 107 1.87 10.42 -5.52
C ILE A 107 0.80 11.32 -6.17
N ALA A 108 1.08 11.88 -7.34
CA ALA A 108 0.11 12.70 -8.05
C ALA A 108 -1.16 11.91 -8.39
N GLU A 109 -1.02 10.68 -8.86
CA GLU A 109 -2.15 9.79 -9.18
C GLU A 109 -3.02 9.51 -7.94
N LEU A 110 -2.40 9.11 -6.83
CA LEU A 110 -3.14 8.82 -5.60
C LEU A 110 -3.78 10.09 -5.03
N THR A 111 -3.11 11.24 -5.16
CA THR A 111 -3.67 12.54 -4.76
C THR A 111 -4.90 12.91 -5.58
N GLU A 112 -4.93 12.67 -6.89
CA GLU A 112 -6.13 12.91 -7.72
C GLU A 112 -7.29 11.97 -7.34
N LYS A 113 -7.00 10.72 -7.00
CA LYS A 113 -8.01 9.80 -6.43
C LYS A 113 -8.54 10.34 -5.09
N ALA A 114 -7.65 10.83 -4.22
CA ALA A 114 -8.02 11.46 -2.95
C ALA A 114 -8.94 12.67 -3.14
N LYS A 115 -8.63 13.55 -4.10
CA LYS A 115 -9.49 14.71 -4.44
C LYS A 115 -10.86 14.25 -4.95
N THR A 116 -10.90 13.19 -5.74
CA THR A 116 -12.17 12.62 -6.22
C THR A 116 -13.02 12.11 -5.07
N ILE A 117 -12.42 11.38 -4.12
CA ILE A 117 -13.10 10.88 -2.92
C ILE A 117 -13.56 12.04 -2.05
N ALA A 118 -12.73 13.06 -1.85
CA ALA A 118 -13.11 14.27 -1.10
C ALA A 118 -14.36 14.94 -1.69
N LYS A 119 -14.41 15.03 -3.03
CA LYS A 119 -15.55 15.61 -3.74
C LYS A 119 -16.83 14.79 -3.59
N VAL A 120 -16.77 13.47 -3.79
CA VAL A 120 -17.97 12.61 -3.75
C VAL A 120 -18.47 12.32 -2.35
N SER A 121 -17.61 12.49 -1.33
CA SER A 121 -17.96 12.35 0.09
C SER A 121 -18.40 13.65 0.74
N ASP A 122 -18.58 14.72 -0.05
CA ASP A 122 -18.87 16.07 0.47
C ASP A 122 -17.91 16.49 1.59
N ARG A 123 -16.60 16.24 1.34
CA ARG A 123 -15.50 16.53 2.28
C ARG A 123 -15.50 15.72 3.59
N ALA A 124 -16.31 14.67 3.71
CA ALA A 124 -16.19 13.74 4.82
C ALA A 124 -14.82 13.04 4.84
N PHE A 125 -14.23 12.80 3.65
CA PHE A 125 -12.82 12.51 3.46
C PHE A 125 -12.11 13.77 2.94
N GLU A 126 -10.96 14.12 3.52
CA GLU A 126 -10.22 15.33 3.16
C GLU A 126 -8.70 15.08 3.19
N PRO A 127 -8.03 15.03 2.02
CA PRO A 127 -6.60 14.68 1.98
C PRO A 127 -5.68 15.74 2.58
N THR A 128 -6.12 16.99 2.78
CA THR A 128 -5.31 18.05 3.40
C THR A 128 -5.44 18.09 4.93
N ILE A 129 -6.02 17.04 5.51
CA ILE A 129 -6.18 16.90 6.97
C ILE A 129 -4.84 16.82 7.74
N GLY A 130 -3.72 16.63 7.03
CA GLY A 130 -2.41 16.48 7.63
C GLY A 130 -2.01 17.61 8.59
N THR A 131 -2.49 18.84 8.37
CA THR A 131 -2.29 19.95 9.32
C THR A 131 -2.94 19.68 10.68
N LEU A 132 -4.16 19.15 10.70
CA LEU A 132 -4.83 18.73 11.93
C LEU A 132 -4.18 17.51 12.56
N VAL A 133 -3.81 16.50 11.77
CA VAL A 133 -3.07 15.32 12.24
C VAL A 133 -1.80 15.74 12.99
N ASN A 134 -1.07 16.73 12.47
CA ASN A 134 0.13 17.27 13.11
C ASN A 134 -0.17 18.00 14.43
N VAL A 135 -1.23 18.81 14.48
CA VAL A 135 -1.64 19.53 15.70
C VAL A 135 -2.05 18.54 16.80
N TRP A 136 -2.81 17.50 16.43
CA TRP A 136 -3.23 16.46 17.37
C TRP A 136 -2.13 15.44 17.67
N LYS A 137 -0.99 15.48 16.95
CA LYS A 137 0.11 14.50 17.06
C LYS A 137 -0.36 13.04 16.93
N ILE A 138 -1.33 12.82 16.04
CA ILE A 138 -1.88 11.47 15.80
C ILE A 138 -0.76 10.55 15.30
N GLY A 139 -0.57 9.41 15.97
CA GLY A 139 0.51 8.46 15.66
C GLY A 139 1.86 8.78 16.34
N PHE A 140 1.98 9.93 17.04
CA PHE A 140 3.23 10.38 17.69
C PHE A 140 3.11 10.54 19.21
N GLY A 141 2.19 9.82 19.85
CA GLY A 141 2.01 9.87 21.30
C GLY A 141 1.31 11.15 21.78
N GLY A 142 0.52 11.80 20.93
CA GLY A 142 -0.37 12.88 21.31
C GLY A 142 -1.42 12.37 22.28
N ASN A 143 -1.33 12.80 23.55
CA ASN A 143 -2.25 12.44 24.65
C ASN A 143 -2.93 13.67 25.26
N GLN A 144 -2.75 14.84 24.66
CA GLN A 144 -3.34 16.09 25.11
C GLN A 144 -4.21 16.68 24.01
N VAL A 145 -5.33 17.26 24.42
CA VAL A 145 -6.18 18.04 23.50
C VAL A 145 -5.46 19.34 23.17
N PRO A 146 -5.23 19.65 21.89
CA PRO A 146 -4.59 20.90 21.48
C PRO A 146 -5.42 22.12 21.88
N GLU A 147 -4.79 23.28 21.95
CA GLU A 147 -5.52 24.52 22.19
C GLU A 147 -6.47 24.82 21.02
N ARG A 148 -7.64 25.36 21.36
CA ARG A 148 -8.69 25.67 20.36
C ARG A 148 -8.18 26.55 19.23
N ARG A 149 -7.38 27.57 19.52
CA ARG A 149 -6.77 28.45 18.52
C ARG A 149 -5.90 27.69 17.50
N ASP A 150 -5.17 26.66 17.95
CA ASP A 150 -4.29 25.88 17.09
C ASP A 150 -5.09 24.94 16.17
N ILE A 151 -6.20 24.39 16.68
CA ILE A 151 -7.16 23.62 15.90
C ILE A 151 -7.81 24.50 14.83
N GLU A 152 -8.31 25.69 15.21
CA GLU A 152 -8.94 26.62 14.28
C GLU A 152 -7.97 27.09 13.18
N ALA A 153 -6.73 27.41 13.54
CA ALA A 153 -5.69 27.80 12.59
C ALA A 153 -5.30 26.65 11.62
N ALA A 154 -5.33 25.41 12.09
CA ALA A 154 -5.11 24.24 11.24
C ALA A 154 -6.28 23.98 10.28
N LEU A 155 -7.52 24.14 10.78
CA LEU A 155 -8.73 23.99 9.96
C LEU A 155 -8.78 24.95 8.77
N GLU A 156 -8.29 26.18 8.92
CA GLU A 156 -8.21 27.17 7.81
C GLU A 156 -7.33 26.68 6.64
N LYS A 157 -6.44 25.71 6.90
CA LYS A 157 -5.57 25.13 5.88
C LYS A 157 -6.17 23.87 5.21
N VAL A 158 -7.27 23.34 5.73
CA VAL A 158 -7.91 22.13 5.25
C VAL A 158 -8.82 22.45 4.05
N ASP A 159 -8.31 22.23 2.83
CA ASP A 159 -9.02 22.54 1.59
C ASP A 159 -8.36 21.83 0.40
N TYR A 160 -8.91 20.69 -0.02
CA TYR A 160 -8.37 19.89 -1.14
C TYR A 160 -8.46 20.62 -2.49
N THR A 161 -9.30 21.64 -2.63
CA THR A 161 -9.44 22.40 -3.89
C THR A 161 -8.20 23.19 -4.23
N LYS A 162 -7.31 23.43 -3.26
CA LYS A 162 -6.00 24.09 -3.43
C LYS A 162 -4.90 23.17 -3.90
N ILE A 163 -5.18 21.86 -4.05
CA ILE A 163 -4.22 20.90 -4.59
C ILE A 163 -4.28 20.96 -6.11
N GLU A 164 -3.15 21.21 -6.73
CA GLU A 164 -2.97 21.15 -8.17
C GLU A 164 -1.97 20.06 -8.53
N THR A 165 -2.31 19.24 -9.51
CA THR A 165 -1.39 18.25 -10.10
C THR A 165 -1.32 18.48 -11.60
N LYS A 166 -0.13 18.29 -12.17
CA LYS A 166 0.11 18.33 -13.61
C LYS A 166 1.00 17.18 -14.01
N ARG A 167 0.74 16.62 -15.18
CA ARG A 167 1.61 15.64 -15.83
C ARG A 167 1.98 16.11 -17.22
N GLU A 168 3.27 16.31 -17.45
CA GLU A 168 3.82 16.73 -18.73
C GLU A 168 5.05 15.87 -19.06
N ASN A 169 5.06 15.21 -20.21
CA ASN A 169 6.20 14.41 -20.69
C ASN A 169 6.78 13.45 -19.63
N ASN A 170 5.93 12.70 -18.92
CA ASN A 170 6.29 11.79 -17.82
C ASN A 170 6.86 12.45 -16.55
N VAL A 171 6.89 13.76 -16.46
CA VAL A 171 7.17 14.52 -15.24
C VAL A 171 5.84 14.88 -14.57
N CYS A 172 5.70 14.54 -13.31
CA CYS A 172 4.55 14.93 -12.52
C CYS A 172 4.94 16.05 -11.56
N ARG A 173 4.10 17.06 -11.49
CA ARG A 173 4.24 18.19 -10.58
C ARG A 173 3.04 18.31 -9.69
N MET A 174 3.27 18.72 -8.47
CA MET A 174 2.21 18.97 -7.52
C MET A 174 2.44 20.28 -6.77
N ARG A 175 1.34 20.99 -6.51
CA ARG A 175 1.31 22.16 -5.65
C ARG A 175 0.19 21.97 -4.63
N ILE A 176 0.48 22.29 -3.39
CA ILE A 176 -0.52 22.40 -2.31
C ILE A 176 -0.54 23.85 -1.80
N GLY A 177 -1.62 24.26 -1.19
CA GLY A 177 -1.72 25.60 -0.61
C GLY A 177 -0.65 25.85 0.45
N LYS A 178 -0.21 27.10 0.60
CA LYS A 178 0.78 27.48 1.61
C LYS A 178 0.32 27.08 3.02
N GLY A 179 1.16 26.33 3.73
CA GLY A 179 0.86 25.83 5.08
C GLY A 179 -0.07 24.62 5.11
N GLN A 180 -0.50 24.09 3.95
CA GLN A 180 -1.21 22.82 3.90
C GLN A 180 -0.27 21.64 4.13
N SER A 181 -0.83 20.54 4.57
CA SER A 181 -0.16 19.23 4.65
C SER A 181 -1.13 18.16 4.17
N ILE A 182 -0.68 17.35 3.20
CA ILE A 182 -1.42 16.19 2.70
C ILE A 182 -1.10 14.98 3.56
N ASP A 183 -2.14 14.19 3.86
CA ASP A 183 -2.06 12.87 4.42
C ASP A 183 -2.92 11.92 3.58
N LEU A 184 -2.29 10.90 3.01
CA LEU A 184 -2.93 9.88 2.18
C LEU A 184 -3.11 8.55 2.93
N GLY A 185 -2.79 8.48 4.22
CA GLY A 185 -2.77 7.24 5.01
C GLY A 185 -4.09 6.46 4.99
N ALA A 186 -5.22 7.16 4.90
CA ALA A 186 -6.54 6.53 4.86
C ALA A 186 -6.81 5.74 3.55
N ILE A 187 -6.11 6.04 2.44
CA ILE A 187 -6.30 5.38 1.14
C ILE A 187 -5.04 4.69 0.62
N ALA A 188 -3.87 5.04 1.15
CA ALA A 188 -2.59 4.55 0.65
C ALA A 188 -2.47 3.03 0.75
N LYS A 189 -2.90 2.41 1.86
CA LYS A 189 -2.81 0.95 2.02
C LYS A 189 -3.61 0.17 0.96
N GLY A 190 -4.79 0.63 0.61
CA GLY A 190 -5.59 0.02 -0.46
C GLY A 190 -4.92 0.14 -1.84
N TRP A 191 -4.34 1.30 -2.14
CA TRP A 191 -3.60 1.52 -3.37
C TRP A 191 -2.32 0.66 -3.42
N ILE A 192 -1.56 0.64 -2.32
CA ILE A 192 -0.33 -0.15 -2.17
C ILE A 192 -0.64 -1.65 -2.34
N GLY A 193 -1.72 -2.15 -1.73
CA GLY A 193 -2.13 -3.55 -1.89
C GLY A 193 -2.37 -3.93 -3.36
N THR A 194 -3.02 -3.04 -4.11
CA THR A 194 -3.22 -3.23 -5.56
C THR A 194 -1.89 -3.20 -6.32
N ALA A 195 -1.01 -2.27 -6.02
CA ALA A 195 0.29 -2.15 -6.66
C ALA A 195 1.19 -3.36 -6.35
N LEU A 196 1.25 -3.79 -5.08
CA LEU A 196 2.01 -4.96 -4.65
C LEU A 196 1.54 -6.25 -5.33
N THR A 197 0.22 -6.46 -5.48
CA THR A 197 -0.28 -7.65 -6.20
C THR A 197 0.12 -7.64 -7.68
N GLN A 198 0.18 -6.47 -8.32
CA GLN A 198 0.67 -6.35 -9.69
C GLN A 198 2.18 -6.61 -9.79
N ASP A 199 2.96 -6.03 -8.88
CA ASP A 199 4.40 -6.24 -8.80
C ASP A 199 4.74 -7.72 -8.56
N LEU A 200 4.06 -8.37 -7.62
CA LEU A 200 4.24 -9.80 -7.32
C LEU A 200 3.85 -10.69 -8.51
N LYS A 201 2.77 -10.35 -9.21
CA LYS A 201 2.39 -11.04 -10.45
C LYS A 201 3.50 -10.94 -11.51
N ALA A 202 4.06 -9.76 -11.69
CA ALA A 202 5.17 -9.54 -12.63
C ALA A 202 6.45 -10.28 -12.19
N ALA A 203 6.64 -10.50 -10.89
CA ALA A 203 7.75 -11.28 -10.32
C ALA A 203 7.50 -12.81 -10.35
N GLY A 204 6.37 -13.28 -10.91
CA GLY A 204 6.07 -14.69 -11.09
C GLY A 204 5.15 -15.33 -10.05
N ALA A 205 4.58 -14.55 -9.14
CA ALA A 205 3.52 -15.06 -8.26
C ALA A 205 2.23 -15.32 -9.06
N THR A 206 1.65 -16.50 -8.90
CA THR A 206 0.36 -16.84 -9.51
C THR A 206 -0.81 -16.62 -8.56
N ASN A 207 -0.56 -16.80 -7.25
CA ASN A 207 -1.55 -16.60 -6.21
C ASN A 207 -0.94 -15.78 -5.08
N VAL A 208 -1.65 -14.78 -4.63
CA VAL A 208 -1.28 -13.88 -3.56
C VAL A 208 -2.46 -13.67 -2.62
N LEU A 209 -2.24 -13.86 -1.35
CA LEU A 209 -3.07 -13.34 -0.25
C LEU A 209 -2.19 -12.35 0.52
N LEU A 210 -2.54 -11.09 0.48
CA LEU A 210 -1.81 -10.00 1.14
C LEU A 210 -2.75 -9.28 2.10
N ASP A 211 -2.37 -9.18 3.37
CA ASP A 211 -3.05 -8.38 4.39
C ASP A 211 -2.14 -7.24 4.87
N LEU A 212 -2.60 -6.02 4.67
CA LEU A 212 -1.95 -4.77 5.06
C LEU A 212 -2.68 -4.16 6.27
N GLY A 213 -2.74 -4.91 7.37
CA GLY A 213 -3.43 -4.45 8.59
C GLY A 213 -4.94 -4.31 8.40
N GLY A 214 -5.58 -5.33 7.83
CA GLY A 214 -7.01 -5.37 7.54
C GLY A 214 -7.39 -4.91 6.13
N ASN A 215 -6.45 -4.36 5.33
CA ASN A 215 -6.64 -4.14 3.90
C ASN A 215 -6.16 -5.37 3.15
N VAL A 216 -7.07 -6.22 2.72
CA VAL A 216 -6.76 -7.49 2.04
C VAL A 216 -6.74 -7.31 0.54
N ALA A 217 -5.68 -7.79 -0.11
CA ALA A 217 -5.56 -7.85 -1.56
C ALA A 217 -5.30 -9.29 -2.01
N LEU A 218 -5.91 -9.69 -3.11
CA LEU A 218 -5.89 -11.05 -3.62
C LEU A 218 -5.48 -11.07 -5.10
N LEU A 219 -4.70 -12.10 -5.47
CA LEU A 219 -4.42 -12.47 -6.86
C LEU A 219 -4.62 -13.96 -7.02
N GLY A 220 -5.18 -14.38 -8.16
CA GLY A 220 -5.37 -15.80 -8.48
C GLY A 220 -6.56 -16.43 -7.75
N LYS A 221 -6.49 -17.74 -7.57
CA LYS A 221 -7.53 -18.54 -6.92
C LYS A 221 -6.95 -19.22 -5.69
N SER A 222 -7.80 -19.55 -4.69
CA SER A 222 -7.36 -20.43 -3.61
C SER A 222 -6.87 -21.74 -4.18
N PRO A 223 -5.67 -22.24 -3.83
CA PRO A 223 -5.33 -23.62 -4.10
C PRO A 223 -6.38 -24.52 -3.46
N ALA A 224 -6.87 -25.47 -4.21
CA ALA A 224 -7.86 -26.46 -3.74
C ALA A 224 -7.20 -27.39 -2.73
#